data_8900d443e7afb016e83b1486e3d3c1a5
#
_entry.id   8900d443e7afb016e83b1486e3d3c1a5
#
_cell.length_a   1.000
_cell.length_b   1.000
_cell.length_c   1.000
_cell.angle_alpha   90.00
_cell.angle_beta   90.00
_cell.angle_gamma   90.00
#
_symmetry.space_group_name_H-M   'P 1'
#
loop_
_entity.id
_entity.type
_entity.pdbx_description
1 polymer ?
#
loop_
_entity_poly.entity_id
_entity_poly.type
_entity_poly.pdbx_seq_one_letter_code
_entity_poly.pdbx_strand_id
1 'polypeptide(L)'
;MPLFILGVLLAAEPMVFRTEGLSATWMLYFGIGAVIVGTILLFRKPISERLPSFEVLDDIMYRAIAVGFAFFTVATILGALWAADAWGAYWQWDPKETWALIVWLNYAAWLHMRMLKGLRGTMAAYWALVGLLITCFAFLGVNMFLSGLHSYGAL
;
A
#
# COMPACT_ATOMS: atom_id res chain seq x y z
N MET A 1 -3.94 -4.09 -13.73
CA MET A 1 -3.60 -2.77 -14.26
C MET A 1 -4.76 -1.75 -14.16
N PRO A 2 -5.99 -1.94 -14.73
CA PRO A 2 -7.03 -0.88 -14.69
C PRO A 2 -7.52 -0.51 -13.27
N LEU A 3 -7.56 -1.44 -12.32
CA LEU A 3 -7.98 -1.17 -10.94
C LEU A 3 -6.95 -0.36 -10.14
N PHE A 4 -5.66 -0.54 -10.42
CA PHE A 4 -4.60 0.27 -9.82
C PHE A 4 -4.66 1.71 -10.34
N ILE A 5 -4.88 1.88 -11.65
CA ILE A 5 -5.05 3.19 -12.28
C ILE A 5 -6.30 3.90 -11.75
N LEU A 6 -7.41 3.18 -11.60
CA LEU A 6 -8.64 3.72 -11.01
C LEU A 6 -8.43 4.14 -9.54
N GLY A 7 -7.72 3.33 -8.76
CA GLY A 7 -7.36 3.66 -7.37
C GLY A 7 -6.45 4.89 -7.28
N VAL A 8 -5.47 5.02 -8.17
CA VAL A 8 -4.58 6.20 -8.25
C VAL A 8 -5.35 7.44 -8.70
N LEU A 9 -6.25 7.32 -9.68
CA LEU A 9 -7.10 8.43 -10.13
C LEU A 9 -8.06 8.89 -9.03
N LEU A 10 -8.68 7.96 -8.30
CA LEU A 10 -9.55 8.29 -7.16
C LEU A 10 -8.78 8.88 -5.98
N ALA A 11 -7.50 8.55 -5.82
CA ALA A 11 -6.63 9.12 -4.78
C ALA A 11 -6.00 10.47 -5.20
N ALA A 12 -5.82 10.70 -6.50
CA ALA A 12 -5.19 11.91 -7.04
C ALA A 12 -6.14 13.13 -7.16
N GLU A 13 -7.46 12.91 -7.10
CA GLU A 13 -8.46 13.96 -7.21
C GLU A 13 -9.29 14.15 -5.92
N PRO A 14 -8.69 14.55 -4.79
CA PRO A 14 -9.46 14.79 -3.58
C PRO A 14 -10.44 15.98 -3.72
N MET A 15 -10.29 16.82 -4.74
CA MET A 15 -11.17 17.98 -4.97
C MET A 15 -12.51 17.63 -5.62
N VAL A 16 -12.62 16.56 -6.39
CA VAL A 16 -13.85 16.20 -7.10
C VAL A 16 -14.90 15.61 -6.15
N PHE A 17 -14.48 15.02 -5.04
CA PHE A 17 -15.38 14.35 -4.09
C PHE A 17 -15.62 15.13 -2.79
N ARG A 18 -15.31 16.43 -2.76
CA ARG A 18 -15.64 17.32 -1.66
C ARG A 18 -17.12 17.72 -1.67
N THR A 19 -18.00 16.75 -1.75
CA THR A 19 -19.43 16.96 -1.48
C THR A 19 -19.70 16.67 -0.02
N GLU A 20 -20.55 17.49 0.59
CA GLU A 20 -21.02 17.41 1.99
C GLU A 20 -21.76 16.08 2.29
N GLY A 21 -21.19 14.96 2.00
CA GLY A 21 -21.76 13.65 2.16
C GLY A 21 -20.69 12.58 2.17
N LEU A 22 -19.88 12.58 3.24
CA LEU A 22 -18.87 11.55 3.52
C LEU A 22 -19.41 10.12 3.35
N SER A 23 -20.70 9.92 3.50
CA SER A 23 -21.39 8.63 3.46
C SER A 23 -21.48 8.02 2.05
N ALA A 24 -21.78 8.80 1.01
CA ALA A 24 -22.05 8.24 -0.33
C ALA A 24 -20.78 7.79 -1.04
N THR A 25 -19.70 8.57 -0.98
CA THR A 25 -18.41 8.23 -1.59
C THR A 25 -17.76 7.02 -0.91
N TRP A 26 -17.83 6.97 0.42
CA TRP A 26 -17.33 5.84 1.19
C TRP A 26 -18.14 4.57 0.96
N MET A 27 -19.47 4.67 0.90
CA MET A 27 -20.33 3.53 0.56
C MET A 27 -20.04 3.02 -0.84
N LEU A 28 -19.78 3.91 -1.81
CA LEU A 28 -19.41 3.52 -3.16
C LEU A 28 -18.04 2.81 -3.18
N TYR A 29 -17.03 3.38 -2.50
CA TYR A 29 -15.69 2.81 -2.43
C TYR A 29 -15.67 1.42 -1.76
N PHE A 30 -16.29 1.32 -0.57
CA PHE A 30 -16.38 0.04 0.13
C PHE A 30 -17.32 -0.93 -0.58
N GLY A 31 -18.38 -0.44 -1.22
CA GLY A 31 -19.29 -1.24 -2.03
C GLY A 31 -18.58 -1.87 -3.22
N ILE A 32 -17.82 -1.10 -3.99
CA ILE A 32 -17.00 -1.61 -5.10
C ILE A 32 -15.97 -2.62 -4.58
N GLY A 33 -15.28 -2.30 -3.49
CA GLY A 33 -14.33 -3.22 -2.84
C GLY A 33 -14.98 -4.54 -2.43
N ALA A 34 -16.15 -4.48 -1.79
CA ALA A 34 -16.91 -5.65 -1.36
C ALA A 34 -17.37 -6.50 -2.56
N VAL A 35 -17.83 -5.87 -3.65
CA VAL A 35 -18.21 -6.56 -4.89
C VAL A 35 -17.02 -7.28 -5.51
N ILE A 36 -15.85 -6.61 -5.58
CA ILE A 36 -14.62 -7.23 -6.12
C ILE A 36 -14.20 -8.42 -5.27
N VAL A 37 -14.11 -8.22 -3.95
CA VAL A 37 -13.73 -9.30 -3.01
C VAL A 37 -14.76 -10.43 -3.05
N GLY A 38 -16.05 -10.10 -3.03
CA GLY A 38 -17.14 -11.08 -3.13
C GLY A 38 -17.06 -11.90 -4.41
N THR A 39 -16.80 -11.25 -5.55
CA THR A 39 -16.63 -11.94 -6.85
C THR A 39 -15.42 -12.86 -6.82
N ILE A 40 -14.29 -12.44 -6.28
CA ILE A 40 -13.09 -13.29 -6.14
C ILE A 40 -13.38 -14.50 -5.25
N LEU A 41 -14.08 -14.30 -4.14
CA LEU A 41 -14.44 -15.39 -3.23
C LEU A 41 -15.43 -16.38 -3.84
N LEU A 42 -16.43 -15.91 -4.58
CA LEU A 42 -17.41 -16.73 -5.29
C LEU A 42 -16.73 -17.57 -6.39
N PHE A 43 -15.82 -16.98 -7.13
CA PHE A 43 -15.11 -17.64 -8.24
C PHE A 43 -13.72 -18.16 -7.84
N ARG A 44 -13.46 -18.36 -6.54
CA ARG A 44 -12.16 -18.81 -6.03
C ARG A 44 -11.64 -20.10 -6.66
N LYS A 45 -12.54 -21.11 -6.91
CA LYS A 45 -12.16 -22.38 -7.53
C LYS A 45 -11.68 -22.19 -8.98
N PRO A 46 -12.50 -21.67 -9.91
CA PRO A 46 -12.05 -21.47 -11.29
C PRO A 46 -10.88 -20.49 -11.40
N ILE A 47 -10.72 -19.55 -10.48
CA ILE A 47 -9.56 -18.67 -10.44
C ILE A 47 -8.32 -19.47 -10.03
N SER A 48 -8.40 -20.28 -8.96
CA SER A 48 -7.24 -21.05 -8.48
C SER A 48 -6.77 -22.10 -9.48
N GLU A 49 -7.67 -22.68 -10.27
CA GLU A 49 -7.34 -23.65 -11.33
C GLU A 49 -6.59 -23.01 -12.52
N ARG A 50 -6.73 -21.69 -12.71
CA ARG A 50 -6.05 -20.94 -13.77
C ARG A 50 -4.78 -20.25 -13.33
N LEU A 51 -4.51 -20.22 -12.01
CA LEU A 51 -3.30 -19.63 -11.47
C LEU A 51 -2.10 -20.57 -11.64
N PRO A 52 -0.88 -20.03 -11.78
CA PRO A 52 0.34 -20.82 -11.73
C PRO A 52 0.47 -21.59 -10.40
N SER A 53 1.40 -22.54 -10.36
CA SER A 53 1.70 -23.29 -9.13
C SER A 53 2.06 -22.35 -7.97
N PHE A 54 1.84 -22.78 -6.74
CA PHE A 54 2.18 -22.00 -5.54
C PHE A 54 3.65 -21.58 -5.49
N GLU A 55 4.55 -22.40 -6.02
CA GLU A 55 5.98 -22.08 -6.09
C GLU A 55 6.25 -20.88 -7.02
N VAL A 56 5.60 -20.85 -8.18
CA VAL A 56 5.72 -19.73 -9.12
C VAL A 56 5.11 -18.47 -8.54
N LEU A 57 3.95 -18.57 -7.87
CA LEU A 57 3.32 -17.42 -7.21
C LEU A 57 4.18 -16.88 -6.07
N ASP A 58 4.80 -17.76 -5.26
CA ASP A 58 5.71 -17.40 -4.18
C ASP A 58 6.97 -16.69 -4.70
N ASP A 59 7.51 -17.12 -5.84
CA ASP A 59 8.66 -16.48 -6.49
C ASP A 59 8.29 -15.11 -7.09
N ILE A 60 7.14 -15.02 -7.73
CA ILE A 60 6.61 -13.73 -8.25
C ILE A 60 6.41 -12.74 -7.09
N MET A 61 5.80 -13.18 -5.98
CA MET A 61 5.61 -12.35 -4.78
C MET A 61 6.95 -11.82 -4.26
N TYR A 62 7.95 -12.69 -4.12
CA TYR A 62 9.29 -12.31 -3.68
C TYR A 62 9.92 -11.25 -4.59
N ARG A 63 9.92 -11.49 -5.91
CA ARG A 63 10.50 -10.56 -6.88
C ARG A 63 9.77 -9.22 -6.88
N ALA A 64 8.44 -9.24 -6.83
CA ALA A 64 7.63 -8.03 -6.79
C ALA A 64 7.91 -7.20 -5.52
N ILE A 65 8.01 -7.84 -4.36
CA ILE A 65 8.34 -7.16 -3.09
C ILE A 65 9.78 -6.61 -3.13
N ALA A 66 10.75 -7.38 -3.62
CA ALA A 66 12.14 -6.94 -3.69
C ALA A 66 12.32 -5.70 -4.59
N VAL A 67 11.71 -5.72 -5.78
CA VAL A 67 11.74 -4.58 -6.70
C VAL A 67 10.97 -3.39 -6.12
N GLY A 68 9.78 -3.62 -5.57
CA GLY A 68 8.98 -2.58 -4.94
C GLY A 68 9.70 -1.93 -3.75
N PHE A 69 10.38 -2.71 -2.92
CA PHE A 69 11.17 -2.23 -1.80
C PHE A 69 12.35 -1.35 -2.25
N ALA A 70 13.04 -1.73 -3.33
CA ALA A 70 14.11 -0.91 -3.90
C ALA A 70 13.59 0.46 -4.37
N PHE A 71 12.50 0.49 -5.13
CA PHE A 71 11.87 1.73 -5.57
C PHE A 71 11.34 2.57 -4.39
N PHE A 72 10.73 1.92 -3.40
CA PHE A 72 10.22 2.61 -2.21
C PHE A 72 11.36 3.24 -1.41
N THR A 73 12.53 2.56 -1.31
CA THR A 73 13.73 3.12 -0.66
C THR A 73 14.21 4.38 -1.38
N VAL A 74 14.33 4.33 -2.71
CA VAL A 74 14.71 5.49 -3.52
C VAL A 74 13.69 6.63 -3.33
N ALA A 75 12.39 6.32 -3.39
CA ALA A 75 11.34 7.31 -3.21
C ALA A 75 11.38 7.97 -1.82
N THR A 76 11.68 7.19 -0.76
CA THR A 76 11.81 7.71 0.60
C THR A 76 13.02 8.66 0.73
N ILE A 77 14.17 8.32 0.11
CA ILE A 77 15.34 9.18 0.09
C ILE A 77 15.06 10.49 -0.66
N LEU A 78 14.44 10.40 -1.85
CA LEU A 78 14.07 11.59 -2.63
C LEU A 78 13.05 12.45 -1.88
N GLY A 79 12.10 11.84 -1.19
CA GLY A 79 11.14 12.54 -0.33
C GLY A 79 11.81 13.29 0.83
N ALA A 80 12.83 12.69 1.47
CA ALA A 80 13.60 13.33 2.51
C ALA A 80 14.43 14.52 1.98
N LEU A 81 15.02 14.39 0.79
CA LEU A 81 15.73 15.52 0.15
C LEU A 81 14.78 16.67 -0.15
N TRP A 82 13.59 16.36 -0.69
CA TRP A 82 12.58 17.37 -0.93
C TRP A 82 12.09 18.03 0.37
N ALA A 83 11.91 17.26 1.45
CA ALA A 83 11.53 17.79 2.76
C ALA A 83 12.55 18.79 3.31
N ALA A 84 13.85 18.55 3.09
CA ALA A 84 14.90 19.48 3.49
C ALA A 84 14.77 20.82 2.77
N ASP A 85 14.44 20.83 1.47
CA ASP A 85 14.23 22.08 0.70
C ASP A 85 12.91 22.76 1.09
N ALA A 86 11.85 22.00 1.33
CA ALA A 86 10.52 22.53 1.60
C ALA A 86 10.34 23.04 3.05
N TRP A 87 10.94 22.35 4.02
CA TRP A 87 10.73 22.58 5.47
C TRP A 87 12.03 22.74 6.28
N GLY A 88 13.18 22.69 5.65
CA GLY A 88 14.47 22.89 6.30
C GLY A 88 15.00 21.68 7.08
N ALA A 89 14.38 20.51 6.98
CA ALA A 89 14.84 19.29 7.64
C ALA A 89 14.53 18.04 6.83
N TYR A 90 15.46 17.09 6.82
CA TYR A 90 15.29 15.82 6.10
C TYR A 90 14.23 14.90 6.72
N TRP A 91 13.98 15.04 8.02
CA TRP A 91 13.09 14.18 8.78
C TRP A 91 12.58 14.90 10.03
N GLN A 92 11.28 14.93 10.23
CA GLN A 92 10.64 15.64 11.36
C GLN A 92 9.65 14.76 12.14
N TRP A 93 9.67 13.45 11.92
CA TRP A 93 8.73 12.50 12.53
C TRP A 93 7.27 12.81 12.24
N ASP A 94 7.02 13.44 11.11
CA ASP A 94 5.67 13.63 10.61
C ASP A 94 4.95 12.28 10.47
N PRO A 95 3.63 12.20 10.67
CA PRO A 95 2.89 10.95 10.52
C PRO A 95 3.17 10.21 9.21
N LYS A 96 3.30 10.94 8.09
CA LYS A 96 3.57 10.33 6.79
C LYS A 96 4.98 9.74 6.70
N GLU A 97 5.97 10.41 7.27
CA GLU A 97 7.34 9.92 7.38
C GLU A 97 7.41 8.68 8.27
N THR A 98 6.76 8.74 9.43
CA THR A 98 6.72 7.64 10.40
C THR A 98 6.08 6.38 9.79
N TRP A 99 4.96 6.53 9.09
CA TRP A 99 4.30 5.39 8.43
C TRP A 99 5.09 4.88 7.24
N ALA A 100 5.81 5.76 6.50
CA ALA A 100 6.74 5.32 5.46
C ALA A 100 7.87 4.47 6.05
N LEU A 101 8.42 4.85 7.21
CA LEU A 101 9.42 4.05 7.93
C LEU A 101 8.85 2.69 8.37
N ILE A 102 7.62 2.65 8.88
CA ILE A 102 6.96 1.39 9.28
C ILE A 102 6.80 0.45 8.08
N VAL A 103 6.37 0.96 6.93
CA VAL A 103 6.29 0.18 5.67
C VAL A 103 7.67 -0.34 5.28
N TRP A 104 8.67 0.52 5.32
CA TRP A 104 10.05 0.16 4.97
C TRP A 104 10.58 -0.96 5.87
N LEU A 105 10.46 -0.80 7.19
CA LEU A 105 10.89 -1.80 8.17
C LEU A 105 10.14 -3.13 8.01
N ASN A 106 8.85 -3.09 7.74
CA ASN A 106 8.05 -4.31 7.52
C ASN A 106 8.57 -5.12 6.32
N TYR A 107 8.82 -4.47 5.18
CA TYR A 107 9.33 -5.18 4.01
C TYR A 107 10.82 -5.52 4.11
N ALA A 108 11.62 -4.71 4.79
CA ALA A 108 12.99 -5.07 5.11
C ALA A 108 13.06 -6.35 5.96
N ALA A 109 12.22 -6.44 7.00
CA ALA A 109 12.12 -7.63 7.83
C ALA A 109 11.62 -8.84 7.03
N TRP A 110 10.59 -8.67 6.18
CA TRP A 110 10.07 -9.73 5.33
C TRP A 110 11.15 -10.28 4.39
N LEU A 111 11.89 -9.40 3.70
CA LEU A 111 12.99 -9.78 2.80
C LEU A 111 14.13 -10.44 3.55
N HIS A 112 14.49 -9.93 4.74
CA HIS A 112 15.50 -10.52 5.60
C HIS A 112 15.13 -11.96 6.03
N MET A 113 13.90 -12.17 6.46
CA MET A 113 13.40 -13.50 6.83
C MET A 113 13.33 -14.43 5.62
N ARG A 114 12.97 -13.91 4.44
CA ARG A 114 12.99 -14.67 3.18
C ARG A 114 14.39 -15.18 2.85
N MET A 115 15.40 -14.30 2.93
CA MET A 115 16.77 -14.60 2.53
C MET A 115 17.51 -15.47 3.55
N LEU A 116 17.37 -15.19 4.85
CA LEU A 116 18.16 -15.87 5.89
C LEU A 116 17.44 -17.08 6.51
N LYS A 117 16.13 -17.04 6.64
CA LYS A 117 15.34 -18.09 7.28
C LYS A 117 14.52 -18.94 6.32
N GLY A 118 14.56 -18.61 5.01
CA GLY A 118 13.82 -19.33 4.00
C GLY A 118 12.29 -19.17 4.11
N LEU A 119 11.82 -18.03 4.60
CA LEU A 119 10.37 -17.74 4.69
C LEU A 119 9.69 -17.91 3.34
N ARG A 120 8.76 -18.85 3.21
CA ARG A 120 8.06 -19.20 1.98
C ARG A 120 6.61 -19.61 2.23
N GLY A 121 5.86 -19.72 1.13
CA GLY A 121 4.52 -20.27 1.14
C GLY A 121 3.52 -19.41 1.90
N THR A 122 2.58 -20.05 2.58
CA THR A 122 1.42 -19.42 3.22
C THR A 122 1.82 -18.34 4.25
N MET A 123 2.87 -18.60 5.04
CA MET A 123 3.34 -17.63 6.05
C MET A 123 3.89 -16.37 5.39
N ALA A 124 4.70 -16.53 4.33
CA ALA A 124 5.21 -15.41 3.55
C ALA A 124 4.07 -14.61 2.91
N ALA A 125 3.05 -15.29 2.38
CA ALA A 125 1.90 -14.66 1.76
C ALA A 125 1.04 -13.87 2.78
N TYR A 126 0.76 -14.43 3.96
CA TYR A 126 0.04 -13.69 5.01
C TYR A 126 0.80 -12.46 5.48
N TRP A 127 2.12 -12.57 5.69
CA TRP A 127 2.92 -11.41 6.07
C TRP A 127 2.95 -10.36 4.97
N ALA A 128 3.06 -10.76 3.70
CA ALA A 128 2.98 -9.84 2.56
C ALA A 128 1.62 -9.12 2.49
N LEU A 129 0.52 -9.82 2.79
CA LEU A 129 -0.82 -9.24 2.87
C LEU A 129 -0.94 -8.22 4.00
N VAL A 130 -0.40 -8.52 5.18
CA VAL A 130 -0.33 -7.55 6.29
C VAL A 130 0.50 -6.33 5.89
N GLY A 131 1.65 -6.54 5.22
CA GLY A 131 2.47 -5.46 4.68
C GLY A 131 1.71 -4.59 3.67
N LEU A 132 0.89 -5.18 2.82
CA LEU A 132 0.03 -4.45 1.89
C LEU A 132 -1.00 -3.58 2.64
N LEU A 133 -1.63 -4.10 3.69
CA LEU A 133 -2.58 -3.34 4.52
C LEU A 133 -1.89 -2.16 5.20
N ILE A 134 -0.68 -2.36 5.76
CA ILE A 134 0.13 -1.29 6.34
C ILE A 134 0.46 -0.22 5.28
N THR A 135 0.83 -0.64 4.07
CA THR A 135 1.14 0.27 2.96
C THR A 135 -0.09 1.07 2.53
N CYS A 136 -1.25 0.41 2.41
CA CYS A 136 -2.51 1.10 2.10
C CYS A 136 -2.86 2.13 3.18
N PHE A 137 -2.68 1.78 4.46
CA PHE A 137 -2.92 2.73 5.54
C PHE A 137 -1.92 3.90 5.51
N ALA A 138 -0.63 3.65 5.28
CA ALA A 138 0.38 4.69 5.15
C ALA A 138 0.06 5.68 4.02
N PHE A 139 -0.50 5.20 2.92
CA PHE A 139 -0.81 6.02 1.76
C PHE A 139 -2.17 6.73 1.86
N LEU A 140 -3.21 6.02 2.27
CA LEU A 140 -4.58 6.52 2.34
C LEU A 140 -4.94 6.98 3.76
N GLY A 141 -4.74 6.12 4.76
CA GLY A 141 -5.19 6.33 6.11
C GLY A 141 -4.51 7.53 6.79
N VAL A 142 -3.22 7.71 6.55
CA VAL A 142 -2.48 8.86 7.10
C VAL A 142 -3.06 10.17 6.59
N ASN A 143 -3.35 10.26 5.29
CA ASN A 143 -3.93 11.48 4.71
C ASN A 143 -5.35 11.76 5.20
N MET A 144 -6.07 10.74 5.65
CA MET A 144 -7.48 10.84 6.03
C MET A 144 -7.69 11.06 7.52
N PHE A 145 -6.84 10.46 8.36
CA PHE A 145 -7.04 10.41 9.80
C PHE A 145 -5.98 11.15 10.59
N LEU A 146 -4.83 11.49 9.98
CA LEU A 146 -3.73 12.12 10.65
C LEU A 146 -3.39 13.46 9.99
N SER A 147 -3.24 14.49 10.81
CA SER A 147 -2.77 15.80 10.37
C SER A 147 -1.24 15.89 10.51
N GLY A 148 -0.58 16.54 9.54
CA GLY A 148 0.87 16.73 9.56
C GLY A 148 1.34 17.68 8.45
N LEU A 149 2.64 17.85 8.30
CA LEU A 149 3.25 18.72 7.28
C LEU A 149 2.88 18.32 5.85
N HIS A 150 2.57 17.04 5.65
CA HIS A 150 2.14 16.47 4.38
C HIS A 150 0.61 16.40 4.21
N SER A 151 -0.16 17.01 5.10
CA SER A 151 -1.62 17.07 4.96
C SER A 151 -2.01 18.22 4.05
N TYR A 152 -2.26 17.95 2.79
CA TYR A 152 -2.77 18.91 1.83
C TYR A 152 -4.30 18.97 1.86
N GLY A 153 -4.84 19.70 2.81
CA GLY A 153 -6.25 19.97 2.95
C GLY A 153 -6.84 19.47 4.28
N ALA A 154 -7.47 20.38 5.00
CA ALA A 154 -8.35 20.03 6.12
C ALA A 154 -9.57 19.26 5.57
N LEU A 155 -9.86 18.11 6.16
CA LEU A 155 -11.14 17.43 6.02
C LEU A 155 -12.19 18.19 6.79
#